data_479ca33b47127ee3e3198c8125ece582
#
_entry.id   479ca33b47127ee3e3198c8125ece582
#
_cell.length_a   1.000
_cell.length_b   1.000
_cell.length_c   1.000
_cell.angle_alpha   90.00
_cell.angle_beta   90.00
_cell.angle_gamma   90.00
#
_symmetry.space_group_name_H-M   'P 1'
#
loop_
_entity.id
_entity.type
_entity.pdbx_description
1 polymer ?
#
loop_
_entity_poly.entity_id
_entity_poly.type
_entity_poly.pdbx_seq_one_letter_code
_entity_poly.pdbx_strand_id
1 'polypeptide(L)'
;DVRDIDWNVTARFHRPYVKVFEEERELTVMLMIDVSGSLDFGTTHQLKKDMVTEIAATLAFSAIQNNDKIGVVFFSDKIEKYIPPKKGRKHILYIIREMLDFHPESQKTDVKMAVEFLNRVMKRRCTAFILSDFYVRVNFENALTICNRKNDVVAIQVYDPRAKRLPNVGLMRVRDAETGHEMYIDTGSKS
;
A
#
# COMPACT_ATOMS: atom_id res chain seq x y z
N ASP A 1 38.23 1.58 -16.17
CA ASP A 1 38.34 1.76 -17.63
C ASP A 1 38.88 3.16 -17.91
N VAL A 2 39.68 3.32 -19.00
CA VAL A 2 40.26 4.62 -19.41
C VAL A 2 39.21 5.70 -19.66
N ARG A 3 37.96 5.29 -19.94
CA ARG A 3 36.81 6.17 -20.13
C ARG A 3 36.28 6.85 -18.84
N ASP A 4 36.61 6.28 -17.69
CA ASP A 4 36.16 6.77 -16.40
C ASP A 4 37.15 7.76 -15.77
N ILE A 5 38.26 8.05 -16.42
CA ILE A 5 39.29 8.98 -15.94
C ILE A 5 38.81 10.43 -16.18
N ASP A 6 38.84 11.24 -15.13
CA ASP A 6 38.67 12.69 -15.25
C ASP A 6 39.99 13.35 -15.69
N TRP A 7 40.15 13.53 -16.99
CA TRP A 7 41.34 14.10 -17.57
C TRP A 7 41.59 15.54 -17.13
N ASN A 8 40.57 16.33 -16.84
CA ASN A 8 40.71 17.72 -16.40
C ASN A 8 41.30 17.79 -14.98
N VAL A 9 40.87 16.94 -14.09
CA VAL A 9 41.35 16.86 -12.70
C VAL A 9 42.75 16.19 -12.69
N THR A 10 42.91 15.11 -13.48
CA THR A 10 44.17 14.39 -13.62
C THR A 10 45.31 15.31 -14.12
N ALA A 11 45.01 16.17 -15.09
CA ALA A 11 46.01 17.12 -15.63
C ALA A 11 46.45 18.17 -14.58
N ARG A 12 45.59 18.57 -13.65
CA ARG A 12 45.92 19.56 -12.61
C ARG A 12 46.72 18.98 -11.46
N PHE A 13 46.47 17.70 -11.11
CA PHE A 13 47.05 17.10 -9.92
C PHE A 13 48.13 16.05 -10.23
N HIS A 14 48.41 15.76 -11.50
CA HIS A 14 49.39 14.76 -11.96
C HIS A 14 49.18 13.35 -11.38
N ARG A 15 47.95 13.03 -10.99
CA ARG A 15 47.50 11.71 -10.49
C ARG A 15 46.20 11.34 -11.18
N PRO A 16 45.99 10.07 -11.55
CA PRO A 16 44.75 9.65 -12.19
C PRO A 16 43.58 9.74 -11.23
N TYR A 17 42.57 10.54 -11.57
CA TYR A 17 41.27 10.63 -10.89
C TYR A 17 40.23 9.94 -11.74
N VAL A 18 39.41 9.07 -11.07
CA VAL A 18 38.29 8.35 -11.69
C VAL A 18 37.00 9.05 -11.31
N LYS A 19 36.14 9.29 -12.30
CA LYS A 19 34.78 9.77 -12.03
C LYS A 19 33.99 8.65 -11.38
N VAL A 20 33.62 8.82 -10.12
CA VAL A 20 32.67 7.96 -9.44
C VAL A 20 31.29 8.55 -9.69
N PHE A 21 30.49 7.89 -10.50
CA PHE A 21 29.09 8.25 -10.68
C PHE A 21 28.28 7.49 -9.62
N GLU A 22 27.72 8.20 -8.65
CA GLU A 22 26.67 7.66 -7.84
C GLU A 22 25.37 7.68 -8.66
N GLU A 23 24.93 6.51 -9.08
CA GLU A 23 23.65 6.37 -9.77
C GLU A 23 22.54 6.44 -8.72
N GLU A 24 22.00 7.63 -8.49
CA GLU A 24 20.75 7.78 -7.72
C GLU A 24 19.61 7.16 -8.53
N ARG A 25 19.26 5.91 -8.21
CA ARG A 25 18.12 5.24 -8.82
C ARG A 25 16.84 5.75 -8.19
N GLU A 26 16.13 6.59 -8.91
CA GLU A 26 14.78 6.98 -8.52
C GLU A 26 13.88 5.74 -8.44
N LEU A 27 13.38 5.43 -7.27
CA LEU A 27 12.36 4.42 -7.11
C LEU A 27 10.98 5.01 -7.42
N THR A 28 10.10 4.15 -7.87
CA THR A 28 8.67 4.46 -7.96
C THR A 28 7.94 3.63 -6.93
N VAL A 29 7.31 4.27 -5.98
CA VAL A 29 6.52 3.65 -4.92
C VAL A 29 5.05 3.74 -5.28
N MET A 30 4.33 2.61 -5.22
CA MET A 30 2.88 2.54 -5.41
C MET A 30 2.23 2.02 -4.13
N LEU A 31 1.38 2.83 -3.54
CA LEU A 31 0.54 2.42 -2.42
C LEU A 31 -0.78 1.89 -2.96
N MET A 32 -1.08 0.63 -2.69
CA MET A 32 -2.33 -0.03 -3.00
C MET A 32 -3.12 -0.12 -1.70
N ILE A 33 -4.12 0.75 -1.55
CA ILE A 33 -4.86 0.90 -0.29
C ILE A 33 -6.25 0.32 -0.46
N ASP A 34 -6.52 -0.73 0.29
CA ASP A 34 -7.87 -1.26 0.46
C ASP A 34 -8.73 -0.23 1.20
N VAL A 35 -9.89 0.08 0.66
CA VAL A 35 -10.85 1.02 1.26
C VAL A 35 -12.21 0.38 1.48
N SER A 36 -12.26 -0.96 1.49
CA SER A 36 -13.49 -1.71 1.74
C SER A 36 -14.05 -1.51 3.14
N GLY A 37 -15.30 -1.90 3.34
CA GLY A 37 -16.00 -1.75 4.62
C GLY A 37 -15.37 -2.52 5.80
N SER A 38 -14.52 -3.51 5.51
CA SER A 38 -13.80 -4.25 6.55
C SER A 38 -12.78 -3.39 7.32
N LEU A 39 -12.32 -2.27 6.74
CA LEU A 39 -11.40 -1.32 7.37
C LEU A 39 -12.09 -0.30 8.29
N ASP A 40 -13.39 -0.11 8.16
CA ASP A 40 -14.18 0.74 9.08
C ASP A 40 -14.38 0.10 10.46
N PHE A 41 -13.90 -1.15 10.65
CA PHE A 41 -13.99 -1.88 11.91
C PHE A 41 -12.72 -1.69 12.75
N GLY A 42 -12.90 -1.43 14.04
CA GLY A 42 -11.82 -1.37 15.02
C GLY A 42 -12.38 -1.34 16.45
N THR A 43 -11.74 -2.05 17.38
CA THR A 43 -12.34 -2.30 18.72
C THR A 43 -11.57 -1.71 19.89
N THR A 44 -10.30 -1.30 19.74
CA THR A 44 -9.48 -0.96 20.91
C THR A 44 -9.14 0.51 21.07
N HIS A 45 -8.42 1.13 20.17
CA HIS A 45 -8.00 2.53 20.30
C HIS A 45 -7.92 3.27 18.95
N GLN A 46 -7.91 2.52 17.85
CA GLN A 46 -7.78 3.08 16.50
C GLN A 46 -8.60 2.22 15.54
N LEU A 47 -9.29 2.87 14.61
CA LEU A 47 -9.90 2.16 13.48
C LEU A 47 -8.77 1.63 12.57
N LYS A 48 -8.98 0.49 11.90
CA LYS A 48 -8.02 -0.04 10.92
C LYS A 48 -7.68 1.00 9.86
N LYS A 49 -8.67 1.83 9.46
CA LYS A 49 -8.51 2.94 8.52
C LYS A 49 -7.44 3.94 8.97
N ASP A 50 -7.44 4.31 10.27
CA ASP A 50 -6.45 5.25 10.81
C ASP A 50 -5.04 4.66 10.75
N MET A 51 -4.90 3.38 11.11
CA MET A 51 -3.63 2.65 11.04
C MET A 51 -3.10 2.56 9.60
N VAL A 52 -3.96 2.22 8.64
CA VAL A 52 -3.60 2.20 7.21
C VAL A 52 -3.14 3.57 6.75
N THR A 53 -3.84 4.63 7.17
CA THR A 53 -3.49 6.01 6.83
C THR A 53 -2.13 6.40 7.42
N GLU A 54 -1.84 6.03 8.67
CA GLU A 54 -0.56 6.31 9.33
C GLU A 54 0.61 5.58 8.65
N ILE A 55 0.44 4.30 8.32
CA ILE A 55 1.44 3.51 7.58
C ILE A 55 1.69 4.13 6.21
N ALA A 56 0.63 4.43 5.47
CA ALA A 56 0.74 4.99 4.12
C ALA A 56 1.36 6.40 4.14
N ALA A 57 1.02 7.25 5.14
CA ALA A 57 1.65 8.55 5.33
C ALA A 57 3.15 8.42 5.64
N THR A 58 3.54 7.47 6.48
CA THR A 58 4.94 7.21 6.82
C THR A 58 5.74 6.80 5.58
N LEU A 59 5.20 5.88 4.76
CA LEU A 59 5.81 5.47 3.50
C LEU A 59 5.90 6.64 2.52
N ALA A 60 4.86 7.48 2.46
CA ALA A 60 4.85 8.66 1.60
C ALA A 60 5.91 9.69 2.01
N PHE A 61 6.10 9.93 3.30
CA PHE A 61 7.15 10.82 3.80
C PHE A 61 8.55 10.25 3.56
N SER A 62 8.75 8.93 3.70
CA SER A 62 10.01 8.28 3.35
C SER A 62 10.36 8.49 1.88
N ALA A 63 9.38 8.38 0.98
CA ALA A 63 9.58 8.65 -0.44
C ALA A 63 10.01 10.09 -0.73
N ILE A 64 9.55 11.09 0.07
CA ILE A 64 10.05 12.47 -0.05
C ILE A 64 11.53 12.54 0.26
N GLN A 65 11.95 11.95 1.40
CA GLN A 65 13.32 12.03 1.87
C GLN A 65 14.30 11.41 0.87
N ASN A 66 13.87 10.35 0.19
CA ASN A 66 14.65 9.64 -0.82
C ASN A 66 14.48 10.22 -2.24
N ASN A 67 13.73 11.32 -2.40
CA ASN A 67 13.44 11.92 -3.71
C ASN A 67 12.79 10.95 -4.72
N ASP A 68 12.01 9.98 -4.22
CA ASP A 68 11.30 8.98 -4.99
C ASP A 68 9.96 9.49 -5.55
N LYS A 69 9.42 8.77 -6.55
CA LYS A 69 8.05 8.99 -7.04
C LYS A 69 7.08 8.16 -6.23
N ILE A 70 5.95 8.75 -5.84
CA ILE A 70 4.90 8.04 -5.15
C ILE A 70 3.55 8.24 -5.84
N GLY A 71 2.81 7.14 -5.98
CA GLY A 71 1.43 7.09 -6.44
C GLY A 71 0.57 6.24 -5.52
N VAL A 72 -0.75 6.36 -5.66
CA VAL A 72 -1.72 5.63 -4.84
C VAL A 72 -2.83 5.05 -5.71
N VAL A 73 -3.27 3.86 -5.36
CA VAL A 73 -4.50 3.24 -5.84
C VAL A 73 -5.39 2.94 -4.64
N PHE A 74 -6.54 3.57 -4.57
CA PHE A 74 -7.61 3.18 -3.66
C PHE A 74 -8.46 2.14 -4.37
N PHE A 75 -8.67 1.00 -3.71
CA PHE A 75 -9.45 -0.09 -4.29
C PHE A 75 -10.41 -0.72 -3.29
N SER A 76 -11.51 -1.21 -3.83
CA SER A 76 -12.50 -2.06 -3.19
C SER A 76 -12.69 -3.32 -4.06
N ASP A 77 -13.89 -3.69 -4.46
CA ASP A 77 -14.15 -4.62 -5.58
C ASP A 77 -13.99 -3.96 -6.97
N LYS A 78 -13.64 -2.67 -6.97
CA LYS A 78 -13.29 -1.87 -8.14
C LYS A 78 -12.12 -0.93 -7.82
N ILE A 79 -11.55 -0.31 -8.87
CA ILE A 79 -10.62 0.81 -8.66
C ILE A 79 -11.42 2.06 -8.36
N GLU A 80 -11.38 2.49 -7.10
CA GLU A 80 -12.10 3.67 -6.64
C GLU A 80 -11.39 4.96 -7.10
N LYS A 81 -10.05 4.99 -6.95
CA LYS A 81 -9.24 6.14 -7.38
C LYS A 81 -7.81 5.74 -7.70
N TYR A 82 -7.26 6.33 -8.74
CA TYR A 82 -5.85 6.19 -9.10
C TYR A 82 -5.17 7.55 -9.14
N ILE A 83 -4.10 7.71 -8.37
CA ILE A 83 -3.24 8.87 -8.34
C ILE A 83 -1.88 8.45 -8.91
N PRO A 84 -1.51 8.92 -10.11
CA PRO A 84 -0.28 8.50 -10.76
C PRO A 84 0.96 8.94 -9.97
N PRO A 85 2.08 8.18 -10.06
CA PRO A 85 3.28 8.48 -9.30
C PRO A 85 3.94 9.77 -9.77
N LYS A 86 4.15 10.70 -8.85
CA LYS A 86 4.85 11.97 -9.05
C LYS A 86 5.76 12.25 -7.85
N LYS A 87 6.71 13.16 -8.05
CA LYS A 87 7.59 13.67 -6.99
C LYS A 87 7.01 14.92 -6.33
N GLY A 88 7.54 15.20 -5.16
CA GLY A 88 7.45 16.49 -4.50
C GLY A 88 6.42 16.58 -3.39
N ARG A 89 6.73 17.43 -2.43
CA ARG A 89 5.97 17.61 -1.19
C ARG A 89 4.48 17.91 -1.42
N LYS A 90 4.17 18.75 -2.41
CA LYS A 90 2.77 19.13 -2.71
C LYS A 90 1.94 17.90 -3.15
N HIS A 91 2.55 17.00 -3.94
CA HIS A 91 1.88 15.78 -4.40
C HIS A 91 1.59 14.83 -3.24
N ILE A 92 2.51 14.70 -2.30
CA ILE A 92 2.33 13.83 -1.14
C ILE A 92 1.29 14.38 -0.16
N LEU A 93 1.30 15.70 0.09
CA LEU A 93 0.24 16.33 0.88
C LEU A 93 -1.14 16.15 0.22
N TYR A 94 -1.22 16.19 -1.09
CA TYR A 94 -2.44 15.87 -1.83
C TYR A 94 -2.87 14.41 -1.60
N ILE A 95 -1.94 13.45 -1.69
CA ILE A 95 -2.22 12.03 -1.40
C ILE A 95 -2.76 11.85 0.03
N ILE A 96 -2.08 12.44 1.03
CA ILE A 96 -2.49 12.32 2.43
C ILE A 96 -3.88 12.91 2.65
N ARG A 97 -4.18 14.07 2.07
CA ARG A 97 -5.52 14.68 2.13
C ARG A 97 -6.57 13.75 1.53
N GLU A 98 -6.29 13.21 0.35
CA GLU A 98 -7.20 12.26 -0.30
C GLU A 98 -7.46 11.02 0.56
N MET A 99 -6.45 10.50 1.25
CA MET A 99 -6.61 9.35 2.14
C MET A 99 -7.52 9.65 3.35
N LEU A 100 -7.39 10.85 3.94
CA LEU A 100 -8.20 11.28 5.08
C LEU A 100 -9.67 11.50 4.70
N ASP A 101 -9.89 12.12 3.55
CA ASP A 101 -11.22 12.52 3.08
C ASP A 101 -11.91 11.44 2.23
N PHE A 102 -11.25 10.27 2.02
CA PHE A 102 -11.76 9.26 1.08
C PHE A 102 -12.98 8.52 1.63
N HIS A 103 -14.04 8.45 0.81
CA HIS A 103 -15.25 7.69 1.06
C HIS A 103 -15.43 6.68 -0.07
N PRO A 104 -15.33 5.37 0.21
CA PRO A 104 -15.50 4.34 -0.82
C PRO A 104 -16.95 4.24 -1.27
N GLU A 105 -17.14 3.90 -2.53
CA GLU A 105 -18.48 3.61 -3.09
C GLU A 105 -18.90 2.16 -2.84
N SER A 106 -17.95 1.23 -2.69
CA SER A 106 -18.20 -0.18 -2.41
C SER A 106 -17.56 -0.63 -1.11
N GLN A 107 -18.23 -1.58 -0.43
CA GLN A 107 -17.73 -2.17 0.81
C GLN A 107 -17.03 -3.52 0.60
N LYS A 108 -17.07 -4.07 -0.61
CA LYS A 108 -16.45 -5.36 -0.94
C LYS A 108 -14.97 -5.20 -1.29
N THR A 109 -14.21 -6.30 -1.27
CA THR A 109 -12.78 -6.31 -1.57
C THR A 109 -12.44 -7.27 -2.69
N ASP A 110 -11.64 -6.82 -3.68
CA ASP A 110 -11.01 -7.66 -4.69
C ASP A 110 -9.53 -7.28 -4.89
N VAL A 111 -8.65 -7.95 -4.15
CA VAL A 111 -7.20 -7.77 -4.23
C VAL A 111 -6.66 -8.21 -5.60
N LYS A 112 -7.24 -9.25 -6.22
CA LYS A 112 -6.81 -9.75 -7.52
C LYS A 112 -6.94 -8.66 -8.59
N MET A 113 -8.11 -8.02 -8.65
CA MET A 113 -8.39 -6.94 -9.59
C MET A 113 -7.44 -5.75 -9.39
N ALA A 114 -7.16 -5.38 -8.12
CA ALA A 114 -6.24 -4.31 -7.81
C ALA A 114 -4.81 -4.60 -8.29
N VAL A 115 -4.31 -5.82 -8.06
CA VAL A 115 -2.97 -6.26 -8.52
C VAL A 115 -2.89 -6.32 -10.05
N GLU A 116 -3.93 -6.81 -10.72
CA GLU A 116 -4.00 -6.82 -12.19
C GLU A 116 -4.01 -5.39 -12.76
N PHE A 117 -4.72 -4.46 -12.11
CA PHE A 117 -4.70 -3.05 -12.48
C PHE A 117 -3.29 -2.46 -12.36
N LEU A 118 -2.59 -2.70 -11.25
CA LEU A 118 -1.20 -2.24 -11.07
C LEU A 118 -0.31 -2.70 -12.22
N ASN A 119 -0.38 -3.99 -12.57
CA ASN A 119 0.40 -4.57 -13.67
C ASN A 119 0.11 -3.92 -15.03
N ARG A 120 -1.11 -3.43 -15.23
CA ARG A 120 -1.56 -2.77 -16.46
C ARG A 120 -1.06 -1.33 -16.54
N VAL A 121 -1.13 -0.58 -15.43
CA VAL A 121 -0.77 0.85 -15.43
C VAL A 121 0.72 1.09 -15.27
N MET A 122 1.44 0.19 -14.59
CA MET A 122 2.89 0.32 -14.38
C MET A 122 3.68 -0.32 -15.51
N LYS A 123 4.28 0.54 -16.36
CA LYS A 123 5.14 0.11 -17.47
C LYS A 123 6.58 -0.20 -17.02
N ARG A 124 7.05 0.46 -15.96
CA ARG A 124 8.39 0.27 -15.38
C ARG A 124 8.25 -0.40 -14.02
N ARG A 125 9.32 -1.07 -13.57
CA ARG A 125 9.40 -1.67 -12.24
C ARG A 125 9.11 -0.63 -11.15
N CYS A 126 8.29 -1.01 -10.17
CA CYS A 126 7.99 -0.20 -9.01
C CYS A 126 8.02 -1.06 -7.74
N THR A 127 8.13 -0.42 -6.59
CA THR A 127 7.88 -1.04 -5.29
C THR A 127 6.42 -0.78 -4.92
N ALA A 128 5.64 -1.85 -4.81
CA ALA A 128 4.22 -1.77 -4.50
C ALA A 128 3.94 -2.26 -3.08
N PHE A 129 3.36 -1.40 -2.25
CA PHE A 129 2.87 -1.75 -0.92
C PHE A 129 1.37 -1.97 -0.99
N ILE A 130 0.91 -3.19 -0.66
CA ILE A 130 -0.51 -3.53 -0.62
C ILE A 130 -0.95 -3.54 0.83
N LEU A 131 -1.80 -2.59 1.22
CA LEU A 131 -2.33 -2.44 2.57
C LEU A 131 -3.78 -2.93 2.56
N SER A 132 -4.05 -4.07 3.21
CA SER A 132 -5.38 -4.69 3.29
C SER A 132 -5.43 -5.61 4.52
N ASP A 133 -6.59 -6.03 4.94
CA ASP A 133 -6.72 -7.14 5.89
C ASP A 133 -6.63 -8.51 5.19
N PHE A 134 -6.64 -8.53 3.86
CA PHE A 134 -6.57 -9.73 3.01
C PHE A 134 -7.69 -10.73 3.29
N TYR A 135 -8.80 -10.28 3.82
CA TYR A 135 -9.95 -11.13 4.08
C TYR A 135 -10.80 -11.24 2.81
N VAL A 136 -10.28 -12.00 1.83
CA VAL A 136 -10.89 -12.11 0.50
C VAL A 136 -11.23 -13.57 0.17
N ARG A 137 -12.33 -13.75 -0.57
CA ARG A 137 -12.78 -15.08 -1.03
C ARG A 137 -12.15 -15.50 -2.35
N VAL A 138 -11.64 -14.53 -3.12
CA VAL A 138 -11.08 -14.76 -4.45
C VAL A 138 -9.59 -15.06 -4.32
N ASN A 139 -9.14 -16.15 -4.96
CA ASN A 139 -7.71 -16.48 -5.00
C ASN A 139 -6.96 -15.45 -5.86
N PHE A 140 -6.02 -14.74 -5.25
CA PHE A 140 -5.17 -13.70 -5.87
C PHE A 140 -3.70 -14.11 -6.02
N GLU A 141 -3.31 -15.32 -5.61
CA GLU A 141 -1.92 -15.79 -5.58
C GLU A 141 -1.25 -15.73 -6.96
N ASN A 142 -1.97 -16.17 -8.01
CA ASN A 142 -1.43 -16.12 -9.37
C ASN A 142 -1.19 -14.68 -9.84
N ALA A 143 -2.13 -13.77 -9.58
CA ALA A 143 -1.99 -12.37 -9.94
C ALA A 143 -0.82 -11.72 -9.19
N LEU A 144 -0.68 -12.04 -7.90
CA LEU A 144 0.42 -11.58 -7.05
C LEU A 144 1.77 -12.12 -7.53
N THR A 145 1.85 -13.39 -7.89
CA THR A 145 3.06 -14.01 -8.45
C THR A 145 3.51 -13.33 -9.73
N ILE A 146 2.57 -13.05 -10.65
CA ILE A 146 2.86 -12.32 -11.90
C ILE A 146 3.35 -10.89 -11.58
N CYS A 147 2.70 -10.22 -10.63
CA CYS A 147 3.06 -8.88 -10.21
C CYS A 147 4.48 -8.85 -9.62
N ASN A 148 4.81 -9.79 -8.75
CA ASN A 148 6.11 -9.86 -8.07
C ASN A 148 7.28 -10.19 -9.00
N ARG A 149 7.02 -10.80 -10.16
CA ARG A 149 8.05 -10.99 -11.21
C ARG A 149 8.46 -9.68 -11.87
N LYS A 150 7.54 -8.72 -11.95
CA LYS A 150 7.74 -7.42 -12.61
C LYS A 150 8.08 -6.30 -11.63
N ASN A 151 7.58 -6.37 -10.41
CA ASN A 151 7.67 -5.34 -9.39
C ASN A 151 8.17 -5.94 -8.07
N ASP A 152 8.60 -5.10 -7.15
CA ASP A 152 8.86 -5.50 -5.77
C ASP A 152 7.57 -5.32 -4.96
N VAL A 153 6.94 -6.42 -4.55
CA VAL A 153 5.64 -6.36 -3.87
C VAL A 153 5.79 -6.67 -2.39
N VAL A 154 5.29 -5.76 -1.57
CA VAL A 154 5.23 -5.89 -0.11
C VAL A 154 3.77 -5.89 0.32
N ALA A 155 3.29 -6.99 0.89
CA ALA A 155 1.95 -7.09 1.46
C ALA A 155 2.00 -6.73 2.95
N ILE A 156 1.20 -5.75 3.36
CA ILE A 156 1.06 -5.30 4.75
C ILE A 156 -0.35 -5.66 5.21
N GLN A 157 -0.43 -6.68 6.07
CA GLN A 157 -1.71 -7.08 6.63
C GLN A 157 -2.05 -6.24 7.86
N VAL A 158 -3.20 -5.55 7.80
CA VAL A 158 -3.76 -4.80 8.93
C VAL A 158 -4.95 -5.56 9.48
N TYR A 159 -4.86 -6.01 10.72
CA TYR A 159 -5.92 -6.77 11.36
C TYR A 159 -6.15 -6.33 12.81
N ASP A 160 -7.39 -6.48 13.29
CA ASP A 160 -7.71 -6.32 14.70
C ASP A 160 -7.62 -7.68 15.40
N PRO A 161 -6.80 -7.82 16.46
CA PRO A 161 -6.71 -9.07 17.22
C PRO A 161 -8.05 -9.57 17.77
N ARG A 162 -8.99 -8.66 18.07
CA ARG A 162 -10.33 -9.00 18.54
C ARG A 162 -11.25 -9.55 17.45
N ALA A 163 -10.93 -9.31 16.18
CA ALA A 163 -11.64 -9.96 15.08
C ALA A 163 -11.45 -11.49 15.07
N LYS A 164 -10.36 -11.99 15.67
CA LYS A 164 -10.06 -13.42 15.78
C LYS A 164 -10.67 -14.07 17.03
N ARG A 165 -10.98 -13.28 18.07
CA ARG A 165 -11.53 -13.79 19.34
C ARG A 165 -12.57 -12.82 19.87
N LEU A 166 -13.83 -13.17 19.70
CA LEU A 166 -14.92 -12.42 20.29
C LEU A 166 -14.84 -12.49 21.83
N PRO A 167 -15.04 -11.39 22.55
CA PRO A 167 -15.11 -11.42 23.99
C PRO A 167 -16.32 -12.24 24.44
N ASN A 168 -16.20 -12.94 25.55
CA ASN A 168 -17.31 -13.68 26.14
C ASN A 168 -18.27 -12.70 26.83
N VAL A 169 -19.28 -12.25 26.09
CA VAL A 169 -20.29 -11.28 26.54
C VAL A 169 -21.73 -11.87 26.45
N GLY A 170 -21.84 -13.19 26.19
CA GLY A 170 -23.11 -13.86 25.98
C GLY A 170 -23.67 -13.61 24.57
N LEU A 171 -24.97 -13.46 24.47
CA LEU A 171 -25.65 -13.23 23.18
C LEU A 171 -25.37 -11.82 22.66
N MET A 172 -24.70 -11.72 21.52
CA MET A 172 -24.46 -10.44 20.87
C MET A 172 -24.97 -10.41 19.43
N ARG A 173 -25.41 -9.24 18.99
CA ARG A 173 -25.76 -8.98 17.59
C ARG A 173 -24.51 -8.56 16.85
N VAL A 174 -24.18 -9.28 15.79
CA VAL A 174 -23.08 -8.95 14.89
C VAL A 174 -23.62 -8.62 13.51
N ARG A 175 -22.94 -7.71 12.83
CA ARG A 175 -23.24 -7.31 11.47
C ARG A 175 -21.99 -7.54 10.60
N ASP A 176 -22.18 -8.25 9.51
CA ASP A 176 -21.14 -8.43 8.49
C ASP A 176 -20.86 -7.09 7.81
N ALA A 177 -19.59 -6.66 7.80
CA ALA A 177 -19.19 -5.35 7.29
C ALA A 177 -19.35 -5.23 5.77
N GLU A 178 -19.24 -6.35 5.01
CA GLU A 178 -19.32 -6.35 3.56
C GLU A 178 -20.74 -6.52 3.04
N THR A 179 -21.53 -7.41 3.69
CA THR A 179 -22.86 -7.78 3.22
C THR A 179 -23.97 -7.04 3.98
N GLY A 180 -23.64 -6.44 5.12
CA GLY A 180 -24.62 -5.83 6.03
C GLY A 180 -25.54 -6.82 6.73
N HIS A 181 -25.33 -8.14 6.53
CA HIS A 181 -26.17 -9.18 7.14
C HIS A 181 -25.97 -9.21 8.66
N GLU A 182 -27.07 -9.27 9.38
CA GLU A 182 -27.08 -9.29 10.84
C GLU A 182 -27.41 -10.70 11.35
N MET A 183 -26.66 -11.15 12.37
CA MET A 183 -26.91 -12.41 13.06
C MET A 183 -26.68 -12.26 14.55
N TYR A 184 -27.30 -13.14 15.33
CA TYR A 184 -27.01 -13.27 16.76
C TYR A 184 -26.04 -14.41 16.98
N ILE A 185 -24.98 -14.14 17.74
CA ILE A 185 -23.94 -15.11 18.11
C ILE A 185 -23.90 -15.18 19.64
N ASP A 186 -23.98 -16.39 20.19
CA ASP A 186 -23.71 -16.63 21.60
C ASP A 186 -22.21 -16.87 21.81
N THR A 187 -21.54 -15.85 22.34
CA THR A 187 -20.09 -15.89 22.61
C THR A 187 -19.73 -16.63 23.90
N GLY A 188 -20.74 -17.04 24.72
CA GLY A 188 -20.57 -17.86 25.92
C GLY A 188 -20.52 -19.36 25.65
N SER A 189 -20.98 -19.80 24.49
CA SER A 189 -20.94 -21.21 24.07
C SER A 189 -19.52 -21.59 23.66
N LYS A 190 -18.90 -22.51 24.40
CA LYS A 190 -17.65 -23.14 23.97
C LYS A 190 -17.96 -24.08 22.82
N SER A 191 -17.63 -23.71 21.60
CA SER A 191 -17.55 -24.62 20.46
C SER A 191 -16.25 -25.40 20.48
#